data_4a5fe9a84235183cad53cebe20fda874
#
_entry.id   4a5fe9a84235183cad53cebe20fda874
#
_cell.length_a   1.000
_cell.length_b   1.000
_cell.length_c   1.000
_cell.angle_alpha   90.00
_cell.angle_beta   90.00
_cell.angle_gamma   90.00
#
_symmetry.space_group_name_H-M   'P 1'
#
loop_
_entity.id
_entity.type
_entity.pdbx_description
1 polymer ?
#
loop_
_entity_poly.entity_id
_entity_poly.type
_entity_poly.pdbx_seq_one_letter_code
_entity_poly.pdbx_strand_id
1 'polypeptide(L)'
;MPGSNQYDLEDARRIGLEIGIDWETSLFDVEQFLLGLGVELEHGLHDPETNVTENDPIITGKIALAHLKEFPDYYTRLEKLEKDAEEFWADEG
;
A
#
# COMPACT_ATOMS: atom_id res chain seq x y z
N MET A 1 -12.41 5.71 7.65
CA MET A 1 -11.59 6.79 7.19
C MET A 1 -10.39 6.30 6.41
N PRO A 2 -10.27 6.75 5.19
CA PRO A 2 -9.08 6.37 4.45
C PRO A 2 -7.86 6.84 5.22
N GLY A 3 -6.87 6.06 5.28
CA GLY A 3 -5.69 6.42 6.00
C GLY A 3 -5.64 5.98 7.44
N SER A 4 -6.67 5.27 7.93
CA SER A 4 -6.50 4.64 9.23
C SER A 4 -5.60 3.43 9.02
N ASN A 5 -4.33 3.69 8.86
CA ASN A 5 -3.31 2.69 8.66
C ASN A 5 -2.91 2.14 10.02
N GLN A 6 -2.90 0.83 10.16
CA GLN A 6 -2.48 0.18 11.40
C GLN A 6 -0.98 0.27 11.62
N TYR A 7 -0.25 0.66 10.59
CA TYR A 7 1.21 0.78 10.64
C TYR A 7 1.62 2.24 10.69
N ASP A 8 2.77 2.53 11.27
CA ASP A 8 3.38 3.85 11.23
C ASP A 8 4.68 3.79 10.41
N LEU A 9 5.39 4.92 10.30
CA LEU A 9 6.62 5.00 9.52
C LEU A 9 7.70 4.06 10.05
N GLU A 10 7.78 3.90 11.36
CA GLU A 10 8.75 3.03 11.97
C GLU A 10 8.46 1.57 11.64
N ASP A 11 7.19 1.18 11.68
CA ASP A 11 6.76 -0.16 11.28
C ASP A 11 7.09 -0.42 9.81
N ALA A 12 6.80 0.55 8.95
CA ALA A 12 7.06 0.42 7.51
C ALA A 12 8.55 0.23 7.25
N ARG A 13 9.39 1.00 7.93
CA ARG A 13 10.83 0.87 7.78
C ARG A 13 11.30 -0.52 8.19
N ARG A 14 10.82 -1.00 9.33
CA ARG A 14 11.20 -2.31 9.86
C ARG A 14 10.73 -3.43 8.94
N ILE A 15 9.48 -3.38 8.51
CA ILE A 15 8.93 -4.40 7.61
C ILE A 15 9.72 -4.41 6.30
N GLY A 16 10.01 -3.23 5.76
CA GLY A 16 10.80 -3.12 4.54
C GLY A 16 12.17 -3.76 4.68
N LEU A 17 12.85 -3.51 5.79
CA LEU A 17 14.15 -4.13 6.04
C LEU A 17 14.05 -5.65 6.10
N GLU A 18 13.02 -6.18 6.72
CA GLU A 18 12.82 -7.62 6.82
C GLU A 18 12.62 -8.30 5.46
N ILE A 19 11.99 -7.60 4.52
CA ILE A 19 11.77 -8.15 3.18
C ILE A 19 12.87 -7.77 2.19
N GLY A 20 13.91 -7.12 2.65
CA GLY A 20 15.10 -6.85 1.84
C GLY A 20 15.17 -5.49 1.18
N ILE A 21 14.34 -4.53 1.57
CA ILE A 21 14.44 -3.19 1.04
C ILE A 21 15.64 -2.46 1.66
N ASP A 22 16.50 -1.91 0.82
CA ASP A 22 17.58 -1.04 1.26
C ASP A 22 17.10 0.39 1.14
N TRP A 23 16.77 1.00 2.27
CA TRP A 23 16.20 2.34 2.29
C TRP A 23 17.16 3.43 1.81
N GLU A 24 18.45 3.15 1.80
CA GLU A 24 19.43 4.11 1.30
C GLU A 24 19.46 4.20 -0.22
N THR A 25 19.14 3.11 -0.90
CA THR A 25 19.22 3.03 -2.35
C THR A 25 17.86 2.87 -3.02
N SER A 26 16.79 2.69 -2.25
CA SER A 26 15.47 2.47 -2.79
C SER A 26 14.99 3.66 -3.64
N LEU A 27 14.31 3.37 -4.73
CA LEU A 27 13.73 4.38 -5.61
C LEU A 27 12.45 5.00 -5.02
N PHE A 28 11.86 4.36 -4.02
CA PHE A 28 10.70 4.88 -3.31
C PHE A 28 11.04 5.08 -1.84
N ASP A 29 10.32 5.95 -1.17
CA ASP A 29 10.60 6.25 0.23
C ASP A 29 9.72 5.43 1.18
N VAL A 30 10.02 5.54 2.47
CA VAL A 30 9.27 4.82 3.51
C VAL A 30 7.80 5.23 3.52
N GLU A 31 7.52 6.50 3.22
CA GLU A 31 6.15 7.01 3.21
C GLU A 31 5.32 6.34 2.12
N GLN A 32 5.89 6.14 0.96
CA GLN A 32 5.21 5.46 -0.13
C GLN A 32 4.94 3.99 0.24
N PHE A 33 5.90 3.34 0.88
CA PHE A 33 5.74 1.97 1.33
C PHE A 33 4.68 1.88 2.43
N LEU A 34 4.65 2.83 3.35
CA LEU A 34 3.63 2.89 4.40
C LEU A 34 2.24 3.01 3.79
N LEU A 35 2.09 3.87 2.80
CA LEU A 35 0.82 4.02 2.10
C LEU A 35 0.41 2.69 1.47
N GLY A 36 1.37 2.00 0.86
CA GLY A 36 1.13 0.69 0.26
C GLY A 36 0.70 -0.37 1.28
N LEU A 37 1.34 -0.40 2.43
CA LEU A 37 0.97 -1.33 3.49
C LEU A 37 -0.49 -1.15 3.89
N GLY A 38 -0.92 0.10 4.06
CA GLY A 38 -2.31 0.38 4.42
C GLY A 38 -3.30 -0.04 3.36
N VAL A 39 -2.99 0.27 2.09
CA VAL A 39 -3.87 -0.08 0.97
C VAL A 39 -4.02 -1.60 0.85
N GLU A 40 -2.91 -2.34 0.90
CA GLU A 40 -2.96 -3.79 0.72
C GLU A 40 -3.64 -4.48 1.92
N LEU A 41 -3.40 -4.00 3.12
CA LEU A 41 -4.07 -4.54 4.30
C LEU A 41 -5.57 -4.31 4.23
N GLU A 42 -5.99 -3.12 3.87
CA GLU A 42 -7.40 -2.77 3.76
C GLU A 42 -8.09 -3.61 2.68
N HIS A 43 -7.43 -3.82 1.56
CA HIS A 43 -7.94 -4.65 0.48
C HIS A 43 -8.18 -6.08 0.97
N GLY A 44 -7.22 -6.65 1.70
CA GLY A 44 -7.36 -7.99 2.25
C GLY A 44 -8.49 -8.12 3.25
N LEU A 45 -8.65 -7.10 4.11
CA LEU A 45 -9.71 -7.11 5.12
C LEU A 45 -11.10 -6.97 4.51
N HIS A 46 -11.17 -6.32 3.35
CA HIS A 46 -12.45 -6.01 2.71
C HIS A 46 -13.11 -7.24 2.06
N ASP A 47 -12.30 -8.17 1.58
CA ASP A 47 -12.81 -9.35 0.87
C ASP A 47 -12.03 -10.59 1.32
N PRO A 48 -12.65 -11.43 2.18
CA PRO A 48 -11.98 -12.62 2.67
C PRO A 48 -11.56 -13.60 1.56
N GLU A 49 -12.30 -13.64 0.46
CA GLU A 49 -11.96 -14.53 -0.65
C GLU A 49 -10.69 -14.13 -1.36
N THR A 50 -10.35 -12.85 -1.33
CA THR A 50 -9.15 -12.34 -1.97
C THR A 50 -8.08 -11.92 -0.97
N ASN A 51 -8.28 -12.26 0.31
CA ASN A 51 -7.30 -11.92 1.35
C ASN A 51 -6.14 -12.90 1.32
N VAL A 52 -5.19 -12.61 0.44
CA VAL A 52 -3.99 -13.44 0.29
C VAL A 52 -2.93 -13.11 1.34
N THR A 53 -3.11 -12.02 2.07
CA THR A 53 -2.15 -11.59 3.09
C THR A 53 -2.41 -12.24 4.45
N GLU A 54 -3.65 -12.63 4.69
CA GLU A 54 -4.11 -13.11 6.01
C GLU A 54 -3.72 -12.15 7.14
N ASN A 55 -3.62 -10.86 6.80
CA ASN A 55 -3.20 -9.80 7.72
C ASN A 55 -1.75 -9.93 8.20
N ASP A 56 -0.94 -10.74 7.53
CA ASP A 56 0.47 -10.90 7.85
C ASP A 56 1.24 -9.68 7.31
N PRO A 57 1.94 -8.93 8.18
CA PRO A 57 2.67 -7.73 7.74
C PRO A 57 3.75 -8.02 6.71
N ILE A 58 4.38 -9.17 6.79
CA ILE A 58 5.46 -9.51 5.84
C ILE A 58 4.88 -9.78 4.45
N ILE A 59 3.80 -10.55 4.39
CA ILE A 59 3.14 -10.82 3.11
C ILE A 59 2.56 -9.53 2.54
N THR A 60 1.90 -8.73 3.37
CA THR A 60 1.38 -7.42 2.98
C THR A 60 2.49 -6.55 2.41
N GLY A 61 3.65 -6.52 3.08
CA GLY A 61 4.80 -5.76 2.62
C GLY A 61 5.35 -6.24 1.28
N LYS A 62 5.38 -7.53 1.06
CA LYS A 62 5.86 -8.09 -0.21
C LYS A 62 4.95 -7.70 -1.38
N ILE A 63 3.65 -7.64 -1.15
CA ILE A 63 2.71 -7.20 -2.19
C ILE A 63 2.92 -5.72 -2.48
N ALA A 64 3.06 -4.90 -1.44
CA ALA A 64 3.34 -3.48 -1.63
C ALA A 64 4.65 -3.27 -2.40
N LEU A 65 5.68 -4.02 -2.04
CA LEU A 65 6.98 -3.95 -2.74
C LEU A 65 6.83 -4.30 -4.22
N ALA A 66 6.06 -5.34 -4.52
CA ALA A 66 5.87 -5.75 -5.91
C ALA A 66 5.28 -4.62 -6.76
N HIS A 67 4.29 -3.91 -6.23
CA HIS A 67 3.70 -2.78 -6.93
C HIS A 67 4.67 -1.61 -7.07
N LEU A 68 5.44 -1.32 -6.02
CA LEU A 68 6.39 -0.21 -6.04
C LEU A 68 7.57 -0.48 -6.95
N LYS A 69 7.86 -1.75 -7.26
CA LYS A 69 8.85 -2.09 -8.27
C LYS A 69 8.37 -1.76 -9.67
N GLU A 70 7.07 -1.76 -9.89
CA GLU A 70 6.51 -1.34 -11.19
C GLU A 70 6.57 0.18 -11.34
N PHE A 71 6.15 0.90 -10.29
CA PHE A 71 6.23 2.36 -10.24
C PHE A 71 6.59 2.79 -8.82
N PRO A 72 7.66 3.56 -8.64
CA PRO A 72 8.03 4.04 -7.30
C PRO A 72 6.96 4.88 -6.60
N ASP A 73 6.04 5.46 -7.36
CA ASP A 73 4.92 6.24 -6.82
C ASP A 73 3.57 5.57 -7.09
N TYR A 74 3.56 4.24 -7.16
CA TYR A 74 2.36 3.46 -7.50
C TYR A 74 1.14 3.87 -6.67
N TYR A 75 1.31 3.98 -5.36
CA TYR A 75 0.16 4.26 -4.49
C TYR A 75 -0.34 5.69 -4.59
N THR A 76 0.51 6.63 -4.92
CA THR A 76 0.10 7.99 -5.21
C THR A 76 -0.76 8.02 -6.49
N ARG A 77 -0.35 7.26 -7.50
CA ARG A 77 -1.09 7.14 -8.75
C ARG A 77 -2.43 6.44 -8.55
N LEU A 78 -2.44 5.40 -7.71
CA LEU A 78 -3.66 4.65 -7.41
C LEU A 78 -4.67 5.54 -6.68
N GLU A 79 -4.20 6.32 -5.73
CA GLU A 79 -5.04 7.24 -4.98
C GLU A 79 -5.72 8.24 -5.90
N LYS A 80 -4.98 8.77 -6.86
CA LYS A 80 -5.52 9.69 -7.85
C LYS A 80 -6.56 9.00 -8.73
N LEU A 81 -6.28 7.79 -9.15
CA LEU A 81 -7.20 7.01 -9.98
C LEU A 81 -8.52 6.75 -9.25
N GLU A 82 -8.44 6.39 -7.97
CA GLU A 82 -9.62 6.14 -7.16
C GLU A 82 -10.45 7.41 -6.97
N LYS A 83 -9.78 8.53 -6.78
CA LYS A 83 -10.46 9.82 -6.65
C LYS A 83 -11.18 10.20 -7.94
N ASP A 84 -10.53 9.98 -9.08
CA ASP A 84 -11.14 10.23 -10.38
C ASP A 84 -12.36 9.33 -10.59
N ALA A 85 -12.29 8.08 -10.16
CA ALA A 85 -13.40 7.16 -10.25
C ALA A 85 -14.59 7.61 -9.38
N GLU A 86 -14.30 8.06 -8.16
CA GLU A 86 -15.35 8.58 -7.29
C GLU A 86 -16.05 9.79 -7.89
N GLU A 87 -15.29 10.70 -8.47
CA GLU A 87 -15.85 11.88 -9.12
C GLU A 87 -16.71 11.49 -10.32
N PHE A 88 -16.27 10.54 -11.11
CA PHE A 88 -17.02 10.05 -12.26
C PHE A 88 -18.38 9.49 -11.82
N TRP A 89 -18.39 8.64 -10.80
CA TRP A 89 -19.64 8.03 -10.34
C TRP A 89 -20.53 9.01 -9.58
N ALA A 90 -19.93 10.02 -8.93
CA ALA A 90 -20.72 11.07 -8.28
C ALA A 90 -21.51 11.88 -9.31
N ASP A 91 -20.91 12.16 -10.46
CA ASP A 91 -21.58 12.88 -11.53
C ASP A 91 -22.69 12.06 -12.18
N GLU A 92 -22.53 10.76 -12.21
CA GLU A 92 -23.52 9.85 -12.79
C GLU A 92 -24.71 9.63 -11.84
N GLY A 93 -24.45 9.77 -10.56
CA GLY A 93 -25.41 9.47 -9.53
C GLY A 93 -26.33 10.56 -9.18
#